data_76ca9fba30c271a615e46420b34e5f7e
#
_entry.id   76ca9fba30c271a615e46420b34e5f7e
#
_cell.length_a   1.000
_cell.length_b   1.000
_cell.length_c   1.000
_cell.angle_alpha   90.00
_cell.angle_beta   90.00
_cell.angle_gamma   90.00
#
_symmetry.space_group_name_H-M   'P 1'
#
loop_
_entity.id
_entity.type
_entity.pdbx_description
1 polymer ?
#
loop_
_entity_poly.entity_id
_entity_poly.type
_entity_poly.pdbx_seq_one_letter_code
_entity_poly.pdbx_strand_id
1 'polypeptide(L)'
;MVLNKVLSWKDLEKLATEEEDRVNGLNNSYTNLRLFNKNKTDAKLIFYRDRHAWCPYCQKIWLWLEFKKIPYKIEKINMYCYGEKEKWYLNKVISGKLPAIELNGQIITESDNIIDFLEKEYGALGSSIYSNKLAKTRKIERNIFRSWCDWLCRSNFLSLIHISEPTRPSR
;
A
#
# COMPACT_ATOMS: atom_id res chain seq x y z
N MET A 1 -31.20 -35.78 2.70
CA MET A 1 -31.06 -34.77 1.64
C MET A 1 -31.26 -33.41 2.32
N VAL A 2 -30.16 -32.73 2.73
CA VAL A 2 -30.23 -31.41 3.40
C VAL A 2 -30.42 -30.39 2.28
N LEU A 3 -31.64 -29.87 2.15
CA LEU A 3 -31.91 -28.69 1.31
C LEU A 3 -31.01 -27.55 1.80
N ASN A 4 -29.98 -27.22 1.04
CA ASN A 4 -29.22 -25.99 1.22
C ASN A 4 -30.15 -24.80 1.03
N LYS A 5 -30.74 -24.33 2.14
CA LYS A 5 -31.54 -23.11 2.15
C LYS A 5 -30.62 -21.97 1.75
N VAL A 6 -30.89 -21.35 0.60
CA VAL A 6 -30.20 -20.13 0.19
C VAL A 6 -30.48 -19.06 1.24
N LEU A 7 -29.44 -18.55 1.90
CA LEU A 7 -29.57 -17.53 2.92
C LEU A 7 -30.04 -16.22 2.28
N SER A 8 -31.00 -15.56 2.93
CA SER A 8 -31.40 -14.20 2.53
C SER A 8 -30.31 -13.19 2.96
N TRP A 9 -30.34 -11.98 2.37
CA TRP A 9 -29.46 -10.89 2.81
C TRP A 9 -29.59 -10.58 4.30
N LYS A 10 -30.81 -10.64 4.86
CA LYS A 10 -31.06 -10.49 6.30
C LYS A 10 -30.42 -11.58 7.14
N ASP A 11 -30.36 -12.81 6.63
CA ASP A 11 -29.67 -13.91 7.34
C ASP A 11 -28.16 -13.72 7.27
N LEU A 12 -27.61 -13.23 6.14
CA LEU A 12 -26.20 -12.90 5.98
C LEU A 12 -25.79 -11.72 6.86
N GLU A 13 -26.62 -10.68 6.96
CA GLU A 13 -26.38 -9.55 7.85
C GLU A 13 -26.31 -9.97 9.31
N LYS A 14 -27.14 -10.91 9.76
CA LYS A 14 -27.08 -11.48 11.11
C LYS A 14 -25.83 -12.33 11.37
N LEU A 15 -25.29 -12.93 10.32
CA LEU A 15 -24.06 -13.72 10.38
C LEU A 15 -22.81 -12.87 10.18
N ALA A 16 -22.97 -11.63 9.68
CA ALA A 16 -21.86 -10.68 9.58
C ALA A 16 -21.35 -10.40 10.99
N THR A 17 -20.07 -10.63 11.21
CA THR A 17 -19.40 -10.21 12.44
C THR A 17 -19.55 -8.70 12.61
N GLU A 18 -19.69 -8.24 13.87
CA GLU A 18 -19.68 -6.81 14.20
C GLU A 18 -18.60 -6.08 13.43
N GLU A 19 -18.87 -4.83 13.00
CA GLU A 19 -17.88 -4.03 12.26
C GLU A 19 -16.54 -4.08 13.00
N GLU A 20 -15.56 -4.70 12.37
CA GLU A 20 -14.20 -4.75 12.91
C GLU A 20 -13.75 -3.32 13.22
N ASP A 21 -13.26 -3.09 14.42
CA ASP A 21 -12.68 -1.80 14.80
C ASP A 21 -11.46 -1.51 13.90
N ARG A 22 -11.70 -0.78 12.80
CA ARG A 22 -10.68 -0.42 11.82
C ARG A 22 -9.75 0.68 12.32
N VAL A 23 -10.11 1.33 13.40
CA VAL A 23 -9.30 2.44 13.96
C VAL A 23 -8.19 1.90 14.86
N ASN A 24 -8.50 0.92 15.71
CA ASN A 24 -7.56 0.38 16.69
C ASN A 24 -7.22 -1.10 16.44
N GLY A 25 -8.12 -1.84 15.81
CA GLY A 25 -7.99 -3.26 15.51
C GLY A 25 -7.31 -3.53 14.16
N LEU A 26 -7.89 -4.46 13.39
CA LEU A 26 -7.33 -4.85 12.09
C LEU A 26 -7.48 -3.75 11.04
N ASN A 27 -6.41 -3.53 10.29
CA ASN A 27 -6.40 -2.56 9.20
C ASN A 27 -6.80 -3.23 7.87
N ASN A 28 -7.48 -2.47 7.01
CA ASN A 28 -7.85 -2.91 5.67
C ASN A 28 -7.85 -1.73 4.67
N SER A 29 -8.22 -2.00 3.41
CA SER A 29 -8.25 -0.97 2.37
C SER A 29 -9.27 0.14 2.62
N TYR A 30 -10.29 -0.07 3.43
CA TYR A 30 -11.34 0.90 3.74
C TYR A 30 -11.00 1.82 4.92
N THR A 31 -9.99 1.50 5.72
CA THR A 31 -9.54 2.31 6.85
C THR A 31 -9.11 3.71 6.41
N ASN A 32 -9.53 4.73 7.17
CA ASN A 32 -9.16 6.14 6.93
C ASN A 32 -8.40 6.76 8.10
N LEU A 33 -8.41 6.10 9.27
CA LEU A 33 -7.78 6.60 10.48
C LEU A 33 -7.25 5.41 11.29
N ARG A 34 -6.03 5.54 11.82
CA ARG A 34 -5.42 4.58 12.74
C ARG A 34 -4.99 5.28 14.00
N LEU A 35 -5.42 4.78 15.15
CA LEU A 35 -5.12 5.39 16.45
C LEU A 35 -4.33 4.49 17.38
N PHE A 36 -4.45 3.16 17.26
CA PHE A 36 -3.77 2.19 18.16
C PHE A 36 -4.03 2.49 19.63
N ASN A 37 -5.28 2.79 19.98
CA ASN A 37 -5.74 3.18 21.32
C ASN A 37 -5.13 4.52 21.83
N LYS A 38 -4.63 5.37 20.95
CA LYS A 38 -4.15 6.72 21.26
C LYS A 38 -5.22 7.77 20.92
N ASN A 39 -5.00 9.02 21.35
CA ASN A 39 -5.95 10.09 21.08
C ASN A 39 -5.95 10.50 19.61
N LYS A 40 -7.10 10.97 19.11
CA LYS A 40 -7.23 11.45 17.72
C LYS A 40 -6.31 12.64 17.42
N THR A 41 -5.97 13.44 18.41
CA THR A 41 -5.03 14.56 18.32
C THR A 41 -3.60 14.11 18.02
N ASP A 42 -3.27 12.85 18.32
CA ASP A 42 -1.94 12.29 18.08
C ASP A 42 -1.73 11.88 16.61
N ALA A 43 -2.83 11.73 15.84
CA ALA A 43 -2.81 11.42 14.42
C ALA A 43 -2.48 12.65 13.57
N LYS A 44 -1.27 13.21 13.75
CA LYS A 44 -0.75 14.37 13.00
C LYS A 44 -0.22 13.99 11.61
N LEU A 45 0.18 12.74 11.43
CA LEU A 45 0.69 12.23 10.17
C LEU A 45 -0.47 11.91 9.23
N ILE A 46 -0.38 12.39 7.99
CA ILE A 46 -1.30 12.04 6.90
C ILE A 46 -0.52 11.16 5.91
N PHE A 47 -1.07 9.99 5.61
CA PHE A 47 -0.50 9.06 4.66
C PHE A 47 -1.35 9.04 3.39
N TYR A 48 -0.76 9.51 2.29
CA TYR A 48 -1.36 9.48 0.95
C TYR A 48 -0.98 8.16 0.28
N ARG A 49 -1.97 7.33 0.00
CA ARG A 49 -1.77 6.02 -0.61
C ARG A 49 -2.75 5.74 -1.75
N ASP A 50 -2.42 4.74 -2.53
CA ASP A 50 -3.30 4.16 -3.51
C ASP A 50 -4.65 3.74 -2.90
N ARG A 51 -5.75 4.13 -3.55
CA ARG A 51 -7.13 3.86 -3.12
C ARG A 51 -7.40 2.37 -2.94
N HIS A 52 -6.92 1.55 -3.87
CA HIS A 52 -7.18 0.12 -3.90
C HIS A 52 -6.15 -0.71 -3.11
N ALA A 53 -5.14 -0.08 -2.50
CA ALA A 53 -4.08 -0.71 -1.73
C ALA A 53 -3.22 -1.71 -2.53
N TRP A 54 -3.05 -1.51 -3.84
CA TRP A 54 -2.25 -2.38 -4.71
C TRP A 54 -0.82 -1.89 -4.92
N CYS A 55 -0.55 -0.62 -4.61
CA CYS A 55 0.78 -0.05 -4.78
C CYS A 55 1.78 -0.65 -3.78
N PRO A 56 2.83 -1.39 -4.21
CA PRO A 56 3.78 -2.02 -3.30
C PRO A 56 4.62 -1.00 -2.51
N TYR A 57 4.89 0.16 -3.09
CA TYR A 57 5.57 1.24 -2.39
C TYR A 57 4.72 1.85 -1.28
N CYS A 58 3.40 1.95 -1.49
CA CYS A 58 2.48 2.34 -0.44
C CYS A 58 2.40 1.29 0.66
N GLN A 59 2.36 -0.01 0.29
CA GLN A 59 2.37 -1.13 1.24
C GLN A 59 3.58 -1.07 2.18
N LYS A 60 4.75 -0.76 1.64
CA LYS A 60 6.00 -0.63 2.40
C LYS A 60 5.87 0.39 3.55
N ILE A 61 5.34 1.58 3.27
CA ILE A 61 5.13 2.62 4.27
C ILE A 61 4.02 2.23 5.23
N TRP A 62 2.95 1.66 4.72
CA TRP A 62 1.82 1.21 5.51
C TRP A 62 2.24 0.18 6.56
N LEU A 63 2.96 -0.86 6.17
CA LEU A 63 3.49 -1.87 7.09
C LEU A 63 4.43 -1.26 8.15
N TRP A 64 5.27 -0.31 7.76
CA TRP A 64 6.15 0.39 8.68
C TRP A 64 5.37 1.14 9.76
N LEU A 65 4.33 1.92 9.37
CA LEU A 65 3.48 2.68 10.29
C LEU A 65 2.70 1.76 11.23
N GLU A 66 2.15 0.66 10.72
CA GLU A 66 1.42 -0.35 11.52
C GLU A 66 2.35 -1.03 12.52
N PHE A 67 3.54 -1.42 12.11
CA PHE A 67 4.51 -2.05 13.00
C PHE A 67 4.92 -1.14 14.16
N LYS A 68 5.16 0.14 13.87
CA LYS A 68 5.51 1.16 14.87
C LYS A 68 4.32 1.64 15.69
N LYS A 69 3.09 1.28 15.33
CA LYS A 69 1.85 1.74 15.96
C LYS A 69 1.80 3.28 16.10
N ILE A 70 2.17 3.97 15.01
CA ILE A 70 2.12 5.42 14.94
C ILE A 70 0.71 5.82 14.52
N PRO A 71 0.01 6.73 15.22
CA PRO A 71 -1.28 7.24 14.79
C PRO A 71 -1.17 8.03 13.49
N TYR A 72 -2.06 7.75 12.52
CA TYR A 72 -2.07 8.47 11.25
C TYR A 72 -3.45 8.48 10.59
N LYS A 73 -3.66 9.47 9.74
CA LYS A 73 -4.81 9.58 8.83
C LYS A 73 -4.42 9.02 7.47
N ILE A 74 -5.40 8.48 6.74
CA ILE A 74 -5.19 7.93 5.41
C ILE A 74 -6.02 8.73 4.41
N GLU A 75 -5.36 9.27 3.40
CA GLU A 75 -5.98 9.87 2.23
C GLU A 75 -5.77 8.97 1.02
N LYS A 76 -6.87 8.57 0.40
CA LYS A 76 -6.90 7.60 -0.70
C LYS A 76 -6.90 8.32 -2.03
N ILE A 77 -5.87 8.06 -2.83
CA ILE A 77 -5.63 8.71 -4.12
C ILE A 77 -5.77 7.71 -5.26
N ASN A 78 -6.39 8.10 -6.35
CA ASN A 78 -6.48 7.27 -7.55
C ASN A 78 -5.12 7.14 -8.21
N MET A 79 -4.81 5.94 -8.69
CA MET A 79 -3.71 5.74 -9.62
C MET A 79 -4.21 5.92 -11.06
N TYR A 80 -3.36 6.36 -11.97
CA TYR A 80 -3.73 6.59 -13.38
C TYR A 80 -4.31 5.35 -14.08
N CYS A 81 -3.97 4.15 -13.61
CA CYS A 81 -4.51 2.92 -14.16
C CYS A 81 -6.01 2.69 -13.88
N TYR A 82 -6.62 3.44 -12.94
CA TYR A 82 -8.05 3.33 -12.65
C TYR A 82 -8.83 4.62 -12.92
N GLY A 83 -8.15 5.70 -13.26
CA GLY A 83 -8.79 6.98 -13.50
C GLY A 83 -7.85 8.17 -13.27
N GLU A 84 -8.41 9.35 -13.34
CA GLU A 84 -7.66 10.56 -13.08
C GLU A 84 -7.36 10.72 -11.58
N LYS A 85 -6.18 11.24 -11.30
CA LYS A 85 -5.83 11.64 -9.93
C LYS A 85 -6.59 12.88 -9.52
N GLU A 86 -6.86 12.96 -8.24
CA GLU A 86 -7.52 14.09 -7.62
C GLU A 86 -6.68 15.37 -7.84
N LYS A 87 -7.29 16.41 -8.42
CA LYS A 87 -6.60 17.69 -8.75
C LYS A 87 -5.98 18.35 -7.52
N TRP A 88 -6.68 18.29 -6.37
CA TRP A 88 -6.16 18.83 -5.12
C TRP A 88 -4.85 18.13 -4.69
N TYR A 89 -4.74 16.82 -4.95
CA TYR A 89 -3.51 16.07 -4.65
C TYR A 89 -2.37 16.49 -5.56
N LEU A 90 -2.62 16.65 -6.86
CA LEU A 90 -1.62 17.11 -7.82
C LEU A 90 -1.11 18.52 -7.51
N ASN A 91 -1.97 19.41 -7.02
CA ASN A 91 -1.59 20.74 -6.56
C ASN A 91 -0.70 20.67 -5.30
N LYS A 92 -0.93 19.67 -4.45
CA LYS A 92 -0.19 19.48 -3.20
C LYS A 92 1.12 18.71 -3.39
N VAL A 93 1.11 17.69 -4.22
CA VAL A 93 2.24 16.80 -4.52
C VAL A 93 2.57 16.92 -6.01
N ILE A 94 3.47 17.83 -6.36
CA ILE A 94 3.80 18.17 -7.75
C ILE A 94 4.19 16.94 -8.58
N SER A 95 4.91 15.98 -7.98
CA SER A 95 5.29 14.74 -8.67
C SER A 95 4.09 13.85 -9.02
N GLY A 96 2.96 14.02 -8.33
CA GLY A 96 1.78 13.16 -8.42
C GLY A 96 2.03 11.70 -8.06
N LYS A 97 3.22 11.33 -7.58
CA LYS A 97 3.56 9.96 -7.24
C LYS A 97 3.05 9.55 -5.86
N LEU A 98 2.86 8.26 -5.68
CA LEU A 98 2.52 7.61 -4.41
C LEU A 98 3.62 6.61 -4.02
N PRO A 99 3.86 6.41 -2.72
CA PRO A 99 3.27 7.08 -1.57
C PRO A 99 3.78 8.51 -1.35
N ALA A 100 3.01 9.28 -0.59
CA ALA A 100 3.49 10.51 0.04
C ALA A 100 3.02 10.54 1.51
N ILE A 101 3.72 11.26 2.35
CA ILE A 101 3.28 11.58 3.72
C ILE A 101 3.31 13.08 3.94
N GLU A 102 2.51 13.52 4.90
CA GLU A 102 2.55 14.89 5.41
C GLU A 102 2.61 14.86 6.93
N LEU A 103 3.58 15.57 7.48
CA LEU A 103 3.72 15.75 8.91
C LEU A 103 4.04 17.22 9.20
N ASN A 104 3.26 17.86 10.07
CA ASN A 104 3.42 19.28 10.44
C ASN A 104 3.50 20.22 9.20
N GLY A 105 2.75 19.94 8.14
CA GLY A 105 2.76 20.71 6.90
C GLY A 105 3.91 20.41 5.94
N GLN A 106 4.88 19.60 6.34
CA GLN A 106 5.95 19.12 5.45
C GLN A 106 5.49 17.88 4.68
N ILE A 107 5.64 17.93 3.35
CA ILE A 107 5.31 16.80 2.46
C ILE A 107 6.59 16.10 2.05
N ILE A 108 6.60 14.77 2.21
CA ILE A 108 7.71 13.92 1.81
C ILE A 108 7.20 12.88 0.82
N THR A 109 7.91 12.72 -0.27
CA THR A 109 7.61 11.76 -1.36
C THR A 109 8.78 10.78 -1.52
N GLU A 110 8.58 9.74 -2.34
CA GLU A 110 9.49 8.62 -2.54
C GLU A 110 9.63 7.74 -1.31
N SER A 111 9.28 6.46 -1.46
CA SER A 111 9.14 5.54 -0.32
C SER A 111 10.40 5.39 0.53
N ASP A 112 11.59 5.55 -0.07
CA ASP A 112 12.84 5.48 0.67
C ASP A 112 13.07 6.72 1.52
N ASN A 113 12.86 7.91 0.94
CA ASN A 113 12.96 9.18 1.68
C ASN A 113 11.95 9.24 2.82
N ILE A 114 10.74 8.69 2.59
CA ILE A 114 9.71 8.60 3.62
C ILE A 114 10.20 7.74 4.78
N ILE A 115 10.78 6.57 4.51
CA ILE A 115 11.31 5.71 5.58
C ILE A 115 12.45 6.39 6.31
N ASP A 116 13.38 7.01 5.58
CA ASP A 116 14.49 7.74 6.19
C ASP A 116 14.00 8.84 7.14
N PHE A 117 12.96 9.57 6.72
CA PHE A 117 12.33 10.58 7.56
C PHE A 117 11.65 9.97 8.79
N LEU A 118 10.83 8.93 8.59
CA LEU A 118 10.12 8.26 9.67
C LEU A 118 11.07 7.61 10.68
N GLU A 119 12.21 7.06 10.23
CA GLU A 119 13.22 6.51 11.12
C GLU A 119 13.93 7.58 11.96
N LYS A 120 14.13 8.77 11.41
CA LYS A 120 14.67 9.91 12.16
C LYS A 120 13.71 10.39 13.24
N GLU A 121 12.41 10.47 12.91
CA GLU A 121 11.39 10.97 13.83
C GLU A 121 10.97 9.94 14.89
N TYR A 122 10.86 8.67 14.54
CA TYR A 122 10.26 7.62 15.37
C TYR A 122 11.21 6.47 15.71
N GLY A 123 12.45 6.53 15.24
CA GLY A 123 13.47 5.49 15.43
C GLY A 123 13.36 4.34 14.42
N ALA A 124 14.49 3.69 14.15
CA ALA A 124 14.59 2.62 13.17
C ALA A 124 13.79 1.36 13.53
N LEU A 125 13.46 0.54 12.54
CA LEU A 125 12.97 -0.83 12.70
C LEU A 125 14.17 -1.79 12.81
N GLY A 126 14.73 -1.94 13.99
CA GLY A 126 15.91 -2.81 14.17
C GLY A 126 17.20 -2.17 13.67
N SER A 127 17.99 -2.89 12.85
CA SER A 127 19.23 -2.34 12.30
C SER A 127 18.94 -1.22 11.30
N SER A 128 19.71 -0.12 11.39
CA SER A 128 19.57 1.00 10.46
C SER A 128 19.58 0.53 9.00
N ILE A 129 18.70 1.12 8.17
CA ILE A 129 18.69 0.91 6.71
C ILE A 129 20.02 1.30 6.04
N TYR A 130 20.84 2.09 6.72
CA TYR A 130 22.17 2.51 6.26
C TYR A 130 23.27 1.47 6.54
N SER A 131 22.97 0.32 7.18
CA SER A 131 23.98 -0.72 7.32
C SER A 131 24.41 -1.24 5.93
N ASN A 132 25.72 -1.42 5.73
CA ASN A 132 26.27 -1.88 4.45
C ASN A 132 25.65 -3.22 3.99
N LYS A 133 25.26 -4.07 4.94
CA LYS A 133 24.59 -5.35 4.67
C LYS A 133 23.19 -5.12 4.09
N LEU A 134 22.40 -4.24 4.70
CA LEU A 134 21.06 -3.90 4.22
C LEU A 134 21.10 -3.16 2.88
N ALA A 135 22.06 -2.26 2.67
CA ALA A 135 22.22 -1.57 1.39
C ALA A 135 22.45 -2.54 0.23
N LYS A 136 23.31 -3.57 0.44
CA LYS A 136 23.51 -4.62 -0.56
C LYS A 136 22.24 -5.43 -0.82
N THR A 137 21.54 -5.85 0.23
CA THR A 137 20.28 -6.60 0.12
C THR A 137 19.20 -5.80 -0.61
N ARG A 138 19.06 -4.51 -0.31
CA ARG A 138 18.11 -3.62 -1.01
C ARG A 138 18.45 -3.45 -2.49
N LYS A 139 19.75 -3.37 -2.84
CA LYS A 139 20.16 -3.31 -4.24
C LYS A 139 19.76 -4.59 -5.00
N ILE A 140 19.94 -5.75 -4.39
CA ILE A 140 19.53 -7.04 -4.97
C ILE A 140 18.01 -7.10 -5.11
N GLU A 141 17.26 -6.77 -4.07
CA GLU A 141 15.80 -6.73 -4.08
C GLU A 141 15.27 -5.82 -5.19
N ARG A 142 15.79 -4.61 -5.32
CA ARG A 142 15.39 -3.66 -6.38
C ARG A 142 15.70 -4.17 -7.79
N ASN A 143 16.82 -4.83 -7.98
CA ASN A 143 17.17 -5.41 -9.28
C ASN A 143 16.22 -6.56 -9.64
N ILE A 144 15.91 -7.43 -8.68
CA ILE A 144 14.93 -8.53 -8.87
C ILE A 144 13.55 -7.95 -9.19
N PHE A 145 13.08 -6.99 -8.40
CA PHE A 145 11.79 -6.35 -8.62
C PHE A 145 11.70 -5.65 -9.97
N ARG A 146 12.76 -4.92 -10.36
CA ARG A 146 12.82 -4.27 -11.70
C ARG A 146 12.76 -5.30 -12.81
N SER A 147 13.60 -6.35 -12.73
CA SER A 147 13.60 -7.41 -13.74
C SER A 147 12.24 -8.09 -13.83
N TRP A 148 11.56 -8.31 -12.71
CA TRP A 148 10.23 -8.88 -12.68
C TRP A 148 9.18 -7.95 -13.29
N CYS A 149 9.20 -6.65 -12.98
CA CYS A 149 8.33 -5.67 -13.62
C CYS A 149 8.60 -5.55 -15.12
N ASP A 150 9.87 -5.53 -15.52
CA ASP A 150 10.26 -5.51 -16.93
C ASP A 150 9.73 -6.75 -17.67
N TRP A 151 9.81 -7.91 -17.02
CA TRP A 151 9.30 -9.16 -17.57
C TRP A 151 7.77 -9.17 -17.72
N LEU A 152 7.04 -8.63 -16.73
CA LEU A 152 5.57 -8.62 -16.75
C LEU A 152 4.96 -7.51 -17.61
N CYS A 153 5.59 -6.33 -17.65
CA CYS A 153 4.93 -5.10 -18.13
C CYS A 153 5.47 -4.58 -19.46
N ARG A 154 6.61 -5.06 -19.95
CA ARG A 154 7.18 -4.58 -21.23
C ARG A 154 6.71 -5.41 -22.42
N SER A 155 6.21 -4.72 -23.45
CA SER A 155 5.65 -5.32 -24.65
C SER A 155 6.59 -6.28 -25.40
N ASN A 156 7.89 -6.11 -25.28
CA ASN A 156 8.89 -6.99 -25.89
C ASN A 156 8.90 -8.41 -25.29
N PHE A 157 8.31 -8.59 -24.10
CA PHE A 157 8.14 -9.90 -23.47
C PHE A 157 6.86 -10.60 -23.87
N LEU A 158 5.89 -9.90 -24.44
CA LEU A 158 4.68 -10.56 -24.98
C LEU A 158 5.05 -11.53 -26.11
N SER A 159 6.12 -11.28 -26.86
CA SER A 159 6.65 -12.24 -27.84
C SER A 159 7.17 -13.54 -27.21
N LEU A 160 7.71 -13.48 -26.00
CA LEU A 160 8.20 -14.66 -25.27
C LEU A 160 7.07 -15.45 -24.63
N ILE A 161 5.98 -14.81 -24.21
CA ILE A 161 4.78 -15.48 -23.73
C ILE A 161 4.13 -16.27 -24.89
N HIS A 162 4.13 -15.71 -26.10
CA HIS A 162 3.64 -16.43 -27.27
C HIS A 162 4.51 -17.65 -27.67
N ILE A 163 5.79 -17.64 -27.32
CA ILE A 163 6.69 -18.79 -27.56
C ILE A 163 6.45 -19.93 -26.54
N SER A 164 5.97 -19.60 -25.35
CA SER A 164 5.72 -20.57 -24.28
C SER A 164 4.26 -21.07 -24.20
N GLU A 165 3.35 -20.50 -24.98
CA GLU A 165 1.99 -21.03 -25.06
C GLU A 165 2.01 -22.34 -25.88
N PRO A 166 1.64 -23.49 -25.29
CA PRO A 166 1.51 -24.72 -26.07
C PRO A 166 0.45 -24.48 -27.14
N THR A 167 0.83 -24.61 -28.39
CA THR A 167 -0.09 -24.55 -29.55
C THR A 167 -1.31 -25.39 -29.25
N ARG A 168 -2.46 -24.73 -29.03
CA ARG A 168 -3.75 -25.43 -28.94
C ARG A 168 -3.90 -26.21 -30.24
N PRO A 169 -4.10 -27.53 -30.20
CA PRO A 169 -4.41 -28.27 -31.42
C PRO A 169 -5.66 -27.67 -32.02
N SER A 170 -5.57 -27.23 -33.27
CA SER A 170 -6.73 -26.85 -34.08
C SER A 170 -7.67 -28.05 -34.18
N ARG A 171 -8.92 -27.85 -33.76
CA ARG A 171 -10.00 -28.78 -34.00
C ARG A 171 -10.38 -28.78 -35.47
#